data_a2ed1a756f11517417bcf7c6ba861a1c
#
_entry.id   a2ed1a756f11517417bcf7c6ba861a1c
#
_cell.length_a   1.000
_cell.length_b   1.000
_cell.length_c   1.000
_cell.angle_alpha   90.00
_cell.angle_beta   90.00
_cell.angle_gamma   90.00
#
_symmetry.space_group_name_H-M   'P 1'
#
loop_
_entity.id
_entity.type
_entity.pdbx_description
1 polymer ?
#
loop_
_entity_poly.entity_id
_entity_poly.type
_entity_poly.pdbx_seq_one_letter_code
_entity_poly.pdbx_strand_id
1 'polypeptide(L)'
;SVDVLRAFMKADLPPTKMMVQSEEIGQDVASLILFVGGISTAYLFCLKEEMCDDDTIRYNRCKTRNSRRDNAYCELPIPECIRHLIRKYRAKEGSGYYFNFYEKYSTLDSFNAGINAGISRLCKYHKMGKMSSYTFRHSFATICRNELGYTDDDVAFAMNHSSGHRITKGYIREDWYRTTRMCEALYEYIVNGVKINNEQ
;
A
#
# COMPACT_ATOMS: atom_id res chain seq x y z
N SER A 1 7.87 -15.92 0.87
CA SER A 1 8.99 -15.51 1.73
C SER A 1 9.40 -14.08 1.44
N VAL A 2 10.08 -13.43 2.37
CA VAL A 2 10.63 -12.07 2.23
C VAL A 2 11.59 -11.97 1.06
N ASP A 3 12.38 -13.02 0.80
CA ASP A 3 13.33 -13.04 -0.32
C ASP A 3 12.64 -12.95 -1.69
N VAL A 4 11.49 -13.59 -1.85
CA VAL A 4 10.69 -13.47 -3.09
C VAL A 4 10.15 -12.06 -3.27
N LEU A 5 9.70 -11.41 -2.20
CA LEU A 5 9.26 -10.01 -2.25
C LEU A 5 10.42 -9.08 -2.58
N ARG A 6 11.58 -9.29 -1.94
CA ARG A 6 12.81 -8.53 -2.22
C ARG A 6 13.23 -8.67 -3.68
N ALA A 7 13.22 -9.91 -4.19
CA ALA A 7 13.51 -10.18 -5.59
C ALA A 7 12.52 -9.49 -6.53
N PHE A 8 11.22 -9.49 -6.19
CA PHE A 8 10.19 -8.80 -6.97
C PHE A 8 10.39 -7.28 -6.97
N MET A 9 10.68 -6.67 -5.81
CA MET A 9 10.91 -5.21 -5.71
C MET A 9 12.14 -4.74 -6.48
N LYS A 10 13.16 -5.61 -6.60
CA LYS A 10 14.42 -5.33 -7.33
C LYS A 10 14.45 -5.87 -8.75
N ALA A 11 13.37 -6.48 -9.22
CA ALA A 11 13.31 -7.10 -10.53
C ALA A 11 13.39 -6.05 -11.64
N ASP A 12 14.28 -6.28 -12.60
CA ASP A 12 14.35 -5.48 -13.81
C ASP A 12 13.09 -5.69 -14.66
N LEU A 13 12.68 -4.63 -15.31
CA LEU A 13 11.53 -4.70 -16.20
C LEU A 13 11.91 -5.45 -17.49
N PRO A 14 11.01 -6.30 -18.03
CA PRO A 14 11.24 -6.94 -19.31
C PRO A 14 11.46 -5.90 -20.41
N PRO A 15 12.32 -6.15 -21.39
CA PRO A 15 12.48 -5.25 -22.53
C PRO A 15 11.16 -5.09 -23.29
N THR A 16 10.74 -3.87 -23.57
CA THR A 16 9.52 -3.56 -24.30
C THR A 16 9.72 -2.39 -25.24
N LYS A 17 8.88 -2.35 -26.30
CA LYS A 17 8.77 -1.19 -27.20
C LYS A 17 7.67 -0.20 -26.75
N MET A 18 6.93 -0.50 -25.70
CA MET A 18 5.83 0.35 -25.21
C MET A 18 6.36 1.43 -24.28
N MET A 19 5.80 2.64 -24.36
CA MET A 19 6.20 3.78 -23.52
C MET A 19 5.91 3.57 -22.03
N VAL A 20 4.86 2.81 -21.69
CA VAL A 20 4.48 2.50 -20.29
C VAL A 20 4.24 1.01 -20.19
N GLN A 21 5.05 0.37 -19.38
CA GLN A 21 4.95 -1.07 -19.15
C GLN A 21 3.91 -1.35 -18.07
N SER A 22 3.05 -2.30 -18.33
CA SER A 22 2.10 -2.77 -17.31
C SER A 22 2.80 -3.46 -16.13
N GLU A 23 3.97 -4.03 -16.38
CA GLU A 23 4.85 -4.63 -15.39
C GLU A 23 5.38 -3.59 -14.43
N GLU A 24 5.79 -2.42 -14.93
CA GLU A 24 6.23 -1.29 -14.12
C GLU A 24 5.10 -0.79 -13.21
N ILE A 25 3.91 -0.53 -13.77
CA ILE A 25 2.76 -0.11 -12.94
C ILE A 25 2.41 -1.20 -11.91
N GLY A 26 2.48 -2.49 -12.30
CA GLY A 26 2.24 -3.60 -11.38
C GLY A 26 3.23 -3.63 -10.23
N GLN A 27 4.52 -3.42 -10.48
CA GLN A 27 5.58 -3.37 -9.48
C GLN A 27 5.42 -2.14 -8.57
N ASP A 28 5.15 -0.98 -9.14
CA ASP A 28 4.97 0.26 -8.38
C ASP A 28 3.73 0.21 -7.50
N VAL A 29 2.60 -0.31 -8.01
CA VAL A 29 1.39 -0.48 -7.20
C VAL A 29 1.59 -1.53 -6.10
N ALA A 30 2.35 -2.59 -6.36
CA ALA A 30 2.73 -3.55 -5.32
C ALA A 30 3.55 -2.88 -4.20
N SER A 31 4.46 -1.98 -4.56
CA SER A 31 5.23 -1.16 -3.60
C SER A 31 4.31 -0.22 -2.81
N LEU A 32 3.39 0.46 -3.48
CA LEU A 32 2.39 1.29 -2.80
C LEU A 32 1.54 0.47 -1.82
N ILE A 33 1.10 -0.73 -2.19
CA ILE A 33 0.35 -1.60 -1.28
C ILE A 33 1.18 -1.96 -0.05
N LEU A 34 2.44 -2.35 -0.22
CA LEU A 34 3.32 -2.72 0.90
C LEU A 34 3.63 -1.55 1.82
N PHE A 35 3.95 -0.39 1.26
CA PHE A 35 4.51 0.72 2.04
C PHE A 35 3.51 1.86 2.31
N VAL A 36 2.22 1.62 2.04
CA VAL A 36 1.09 2.48 2.44
C VAL A 36 0.12 1.68 3.33
N GLY A 37 0.64 1.08 4.41
CA GLY A 37 -0.18 0.40 5.40
C GLY A 37 -0.97 -0.81 4.88
N GLY A 38 -0.49 -1.49 3.85
CA GLY A 38 -1.23 -2.57 3.21
C GLY A 38 -2.51 -2.09 2.52
N ILE A 39 -2.56 -0.87 2.00
CA ILE A 39 -3.75 -0.28 1.36
C ILE A 39 -4.30 -1.17 0.24
N SER A 40 -5.61 -1.20 0.07
CA SER A 40 -6.20 -1.97 -1.04
C SER A 40 -6.18 -1.17 -2.34
N THR A 41 -6.13 -1.86 -3.47
CA THR A 41 -6.19 -1.25 -4.81
C THR A 41 -7.43 -0.39 -5.02
N ALA A 42 -8.56 -0.74 -4.37
CA ALA A 42 -9.78 0.04 -4.43
C ALA A 42 -9.59 1.47 -3.89
N TYR A 43 -8.85 1.61 -2.77
CA TYR A 43 -8.55 2.94 -2.24
C TYR A 43 -7.51 3.65 -3.10
N LEU A 44 -6.45 2.99 -3.54
CA LEU A 44 -5.48 3.61 -4.46
C LEU A 44 -6.16 4.18 -5.71
N PHE A 45 -7.14 3.46 -6.27
CA PHE A 45 -7.86 3.92 -7.46
C PHE A 45 -8.83 5.08 -7.16
N CYS A 46 -9.49 5.06 -5.99
CA CYS A 46 -10.58 5.98 -5.65
C CYS A 46 -10.19 7.13 -4.73
N LEU A 47 -8.91 7.25 -4.32
CA LEU A 47 -8.45 8.36 -3.47
C LEU A 47 -8.81 9.69 -4.08
N LYS A 48 -9.38 10.58 -3.25
CA LYS A 48 -9.82 11.91 -3.66
C LYS A 48 -8.75 12.96 -3.39
N GLU A 49 -8.59 13.85 -4.35
CA GLU A 49 -7.65 14.97 -4.26
C GLU A 49 -7.92 15.83 -3.02
N GLU A 50 -9.18 16.15 -2.75
CA GLU A 50 -9.61 16.99 -1.62
C GLU A 50 -9.26 16.41 -0.22
N MET A 51 -9.05 15.10 -0.14
CA MET A 51 -8.74 14.41 1.12
C MET A 51 -7.25 14.19 1.35
N CYS A 52 -6.41 14.40 0.35
CA CYS A 52 -4.99 14.08 0.41
C CYS A 52 -4.15 15.31 0.04
N ASP A 53 -2.95 15.38 0.61
CA ASP A 53 -1.95 16.38 0.27
C ASP A 53 -0.60 15.71 -0.05
N ASP A 54 0.46 16.49 -0.18
CA ASP A 54 1.79 15.98 -0.54
C ASP A 54 2.45 15.18 0.59
N ASP A 55 1.95 15.33 1.82
CA ASP A 55 2.51 14.72 3.01
C ASP A 55 1.63 13.63 3.63
N THR A 56 0.33 13.61 3.29
CA THR A 56 -0.62 12.75 3.99
C THR A 56 -1.71 12.22 3.06
N ILE A 57 -1.92 10.92 3.10
CA ILE A 57 -3.05 10.23 2.45
C ILE A 57 -4.17 10.07 3.48
N ARG A 58 -5.39 10.52 3.13
CA ARG A 58 -6.58 10.40 3.97
C ARG A 58 -7.70 9.72 3.20
N TYR A 59 -8.43 8.85 3.86
CA TYR A 59 -9.61 8.19 3.27
C TYR A 59 -10.53 7.58 4.34
N ASN A 60 -11.78 7.37 3.96
CA ASN A 60 -12.75 6.62 4.76
C ASN A 60 -12.95 5.23 4.16
N ARG A 61 -12.85 4.17 4.96
CA ARG A 61 -13.04 2.81 4.49
C ARG A 61 -14.50 2.54 4.15
N CYS A 62 -14.81 2.38 2.87
CA CYS A 62 -16.19 2.24 2.37
C CYS A 62 -16.98 1.11 3.04
N LYS A 63 -16.35 -0.06 3.27
CA LYS A 63 -17.02 -1.24 3.83
C LYS A 63 -17.48 -1.06 5.29
N THR A 64 -16.86 -0.18 6.06
CA THR A 64 -17.08 -0.05 7.51
C THR A 64 -17.43 1.35 7.97
N ARG A 65 -17.47 2.35 7.07
CA ARG A 65 -17.77 3.75 7.43
C ARG A 65 -19.13 3.91 8.13
N ASN A 66 -20.15 3.19 7.70
CA ASN A 66 -21.49 3.29 8.26
C ASN A 66 -21.66 2.51 9.57
N SER A 67 -20.71 1.65 9.94
CA SER A 67 -20.75 0.83 11.17
C SER A 67 -19.76 1.29 12.24
N ARG A 68 -18.91 2.28 11.93
CA ARG A 68 -17.92 2.86 12.86
C ARG A 68 -18.26 4.31 13.18
N ARG A 69 -18.09 4.71 14.46
CA ARG A 69 -18.34 6.10 14.92
C ARG A 69 -17.37 7.11 14.29
N ASP A 70 -16.17 6.69 13.92
CA ASP A 70 -15.14 7.49 13.26
C ASP A 70 -15.27 7.47 11.72
N ASN A 71 -16.41 6.97 11.18
CA ASN A 71 -16.63 6.77 9.76
C ASN A 71 -15.50 5.96 9.07
N ALA A 72 -14.80 5.13 9.84
CA ALA A 72 -13.64 4.38 9.40
C ALA A 72 -12.57 5.28 8.74
N TYR A 73 -12.36 6.47 9.29
CA TYR A 73 -11.33 7.41 8.86
C TYR A 73 -9.94 6.82 9.06
N CYS A 74 -9.06 7.08 8.10
CA CYS A 74 -7.65 6.72 8.14
C CYS A 74 -6.84 7.91 7.65
N GLU A 75 -5.79 8.21 8.38
CA GLU A 75 -4.80 9.20 8.02
C GLU A 75 -3.42 8.53 8.04
N LEU A 76 -2.68 8.66 6.93
CA LEU A 76 -1.36 8.09 6.78
C LEU A 76 -0.40 9.19 6.35
N PRO A 77 0.47 9.67 7.23
CA PRO A 77 1.62 10.46 6.81
C PRO A 77 2.50 9.63 5.87
N ILE A 78 2.82 10.19 4.71
CA ILE A 78 3.48 9.45 3.61
C ILE A 78 4.92 9.09 4.01
N PRO A 79 5.29 7.79 4.04
CA PRO A 79 6.65 7.36 4.29
C PRO A 79 7.62 7.93 3.24
N GLU A 80 8.82 8.34 3.67
CA GLU A 80 9.81 8.93 2.78
C GLU A 80 10.20 7.99 1.64
N CYS A 81 10.30 6.70 1.94
CA CYS A 81 10.72 5.66 0.99
C CYS A 81 9.85 5.53 -0.27
N ILE A 82 8.60 6.01 -0.24
CA ILE A 82 7.66 5.93 -1.38
C ILE A 82 7.28 7.28 -1.98
N ARG A 83 7.80 8.41 -1.49
CA ARG A 83 7.44 9.75 -2.01
C ARG A 83 7.69 9.87 -3.52
N HIS A 84 8.69 9.21 -4.04
CA HIS A 84 8.95 9.17 -5.48
C HIS A 84 7.80 8.53 -6.28
N LEU A 85 7.16 7.47 -5.76
CA LEU A 85 5.99 6.85 -6.39
C LEU A 85 4.75 7.73 -6.28
N ILE A 86 4.56 8.39 -5.14
CA ILE A 86 3.48 9.37 -4.97
C ILE A 86 3.57 10.47 -6.03
N ARG A 87 4.76 11.05 -6.22
CA ARG A 87 4.99 12.08 -7.25
C ARG A 87 4.79 11.53 -8.67
N LYS A 88 5.29 10.32 -8.96
CA LYS A 88 5.17 9.66 -10.27
C LYS A 88 3.71 9.49 -10.71
N TYR A 89 2.85 9.12 -9.77
CA TYR A 89 1.44 8.83 -10.04
C TYR A 89 0.48 9.94 -9.62
N ARG A 90 0.98 11.10 -9.22
CA ARG A 90 0.13 12.25 -8.85
C ARG A 90 -0.76 12.64 -10.02
N ALA A 91 -2.06 12.77 -9.77
CA ALA A 91 -3.02 13.26 -10.75
C ALA A 91 -2.86 14.77 -10.99
N LYS A 92 -3.37 15.26 -12.11
CA LYS A 92 -3.47 16.69 -12.39
C LYS A 92 -4.41 17.36 -11.39
N GLU A 93 -4.05 18.55 -10.94
CA GLU A 93 -4.88 19.38 -10.09
C GLU A 93 -6.27 19.61 -10.72
N GLY A 94 -7.30 19.54 -9.89
CA GLY A 94 -8.68 19.68 -10.36
C GLY A 94 -9.28 18.45 -11.02
N SER A 95 -8.57 17.32 -11.08
CA SER A 95 -9.10 16.06 -11.60
C SER A 95 -10.10 15.37 -10.69
N GLY A 96 -10.11 15.74 -9.40
CA GLY A 96 -10.88 15.10 -8.35
C GLY A 96 -10.31 13.77 -7.85
N TYR A 97 -9.17 13.32 -8.40
CA TYR A 97 -8.44 12.12 -8.00
C TYR A 97 -7.08 12.46 -7.45
N TYR A 98 -6.60 11.68 -6.49
CA TYR A 98 -5.24 11.84 -5.96
C TYR A 98 -4.18 11.23 -6.89
N PHE A 99 -4.47 10.04 -7.46
CA PHE A 99 -3.62 9.36 -8.42
C PHE A 99 -4.19 9.39 -9.85
N ASN A 100 -3.31 9.39 -10.84
CA ASN A 100 -3.65 9.44 -12.27
C ASN A 100 -4.04 8.10 -12.89
N PHE A 101 -4.29 7.06 -12.10
CA PHE A 101 -4.66 5.72 -12.59
C PHE A 101 -5.93 5.73 -13.46
N TYR A 102 -6.86 6.68 -13.23
CA TYR A 102 -8.07 6.87 -14.04
C TYR A 102 -7.78 7.24 -15.50
N GLU A 103 -6.60 7.79 -15.81
CA GLU A 103 -6.23 8.12 -17.19
C GLU A 103 -6.01 6.86 -18.04
N LYS A 104 -5.58 5.76 -17.40
CA LYS A 104 -5.30 4.48 -18.07
C LYS A 104 -6.42 3.46 -17.88
N TYR A 105 -7.12 3.51 -16.77
CA TYR A 105 -8.13 2.52 -16.39
C TYR A 105 -9.47 3.21 -16.13
N SER A 106 -10.50 2.82 -16.88
CA SER A 106 -11.83 3.44 -16.79
C SER A 106 -12.62 2.99 -15.55
N THR A 107 -12.30 1.84 -14.98
CA THR A 107 -13.00 1.26 -13.83
C THR A 107 -12.02 0.64 -12.84
N LEU A 108 -12.48 0.46 -11.59
CA LEU A 108 -11.73 -0.29 -10.57
C LEU A 108 -11.41 -1.72 -11.02
N ASP A 109 -12.33 -2.38 -11.72
CA ASP A 109 -12.12 -3.75 -12.19
C ASP A 109 -11.04 -3.80 -13.27
N SER A 110 -11.04 -2.85 -14.22
CA SER A 110 -9.99 -2.75 -15.23
C SER A 110 -8.63 -2.41 -14.62
N PHE A 111 -8.60 -1.56 -13.58
CA PHE A 111 -7.40 -1.29 -12.81
C PHE A 111 -6.87 -2.55 -12.11
N ASN A 112 -7.71 -3.25 -11.37
CA ASN A 112 -7.34 -4.49 -10.69
C ASN A 112 -6.81 -5.55 -11.67
N ALA A 113 -7.50 -5.74 -12.79
CA ALA A 113 -7.09 -6.68 -13.83
C ALA A 113 -5.73 -6.28 -14.43
N GLY A 114 -5.53 -5.00 -14.75
CA GLY A 114 -4.29 -4.49 -15.31
C GLY A 114 -3.09 -4.64 -14.37
N ILE A 115 -3.26 -4.27 -13.08
CA ILE A 115 -2.22 -4.43 -12.07
C ILE A 115 -1.85 -5.90 -11.87
N ASN A 116 -2.83 -6.77 -11.70
CA ASN A 116 -2.56 -8.20 -11.52
C ASN A 116 -1.93 -8.85 -12.76
N ALA A 117 -2.30 -8.41 -13.96
CA ALA A 117 -1.66 -8.85 -15.20
C ALA A 117 -0.19 -8.39 -15.27
N GLY A 118 0.11 -7.14 -14.89
CA GLY A 118 1.48 -6.63 -14.81
C GLY A 118 2.35 -7.42 -13.83
N ILE A 119 1.85 -7.60 -12.60
CA ILE A 119 2.51 -8.42 -11.57
C ILE A 119 2.76 -9.85 -12.09
N SER A 120 1.75 -10.47 -12.69
CA SER A 120 1.85 -11.84 -13.19
C SER A 120 2.90 -11.98 -14.32
N ARG A 121 2.96 -11.00 -15.25
CA ARG A 121 3.96 -11.00 -16.32
C ARG A 121 5.38 -10.83 -15.77
N LEU A 122 5.59 -9.93 -14.82
CA LEU A 122 6.89 -9.74 -14.16
C LEU A 122 7.33 -11.02 -13.44
N CYS A 123 6.43 -11.64 -12.67
CA CYS A 123 6.68 -12.91 -12.01
C CYS A 123 7.05 -14.02 -12.99
N LYS A 124 6.33 -14.09 -14.12
CA LYS A 124 6.60 -15.09 -15.17
C LYS A 124 7.97 -14.87 -15.81
N TYR A 125 8.31 -13.64 -16.14
CA TYR A 125 9.59 -13.28 -16.74
C TYR A 125 10.78 -13.69 -15.86
N HIS A 126 10.71 -13.42 -14.55
CA HIS A 126 11.74 -13.77 -13.58
C HIS A 126 11.57 -15.17 -12.96
N LYS A 127 10.66 -16.01 -13.49
CA LYS A 127 10.38 -17.37 -12.97
C LYS A 127 10.06 -17.40 -11.47
N MET A 128 9.40 -16.35 -10.97
CA MET A 128 8.90 -16.28 -9.60
C MET A 128 7.55 -17.00 -9.47
N GLY A 129 7.19 -17.38 -8.25
CA GLY A 129 5.87 -17.91 -7.95
C GLY A 129 4.74 -16.92 -8.27
N LYS A 130 3.50 -17.41 -8.38
CA LYS A 130 2.34 -16.55 -8.64
C LYS A 130 2.13 -15.55 -7.51
N MET A 131 2.04 -14.27 -7.86
CA MET A 131 1.69 -13.19 -6.96
C MET A 131 0.56 -12.33 -7.55
N SER A 132 -0.13 -11.61 -6.68
CA SER A 132 -1.19 -10.67 -7.02
C SER A 132 -1.13 -9.48 -6.06
N SER A 133 -1.85 -8.41 -6.35
CA SER A 133 -2.01 -7.27 -5.43
C SER A 133 -2.40 -7.70 -4.02
N TYR A 134 -3.24 -8.72 -3.89
CA TYR A 134 -3.64 -9.28 -2.60
C TYR A 134 -2.49 -9.96 -1.86
N THR A 135 -1.55 -10.60 -2.57
CA THR A 135 -0.34 -11.19 -1.98
C THR A 135 0.48 -10.14 -1.23
N PHE A 136 0.66 -8.94 -1.79
CA PHE A 136 1.42 -7.87 -1.15
C PHE A 136 0.72 -7.33 0.10
N ARG A 137 -0.60 -7.16 0.05
CA ARG A 137 -1.38 -6.77 1.23
C ARG A 137 -1.31 -7.82 2.36
N HIS A 138 -1.38 -9.11 2.03
CA HIS A 138 -1.17 -10.19 2.99
C HIS A 138 0.26 -10.19 3.55
N SER A 139 1.23 -9.98 2.67
CA SER A 139 2.64 -9.94 3.07
C SER A 139 2.93 -8.78 4.03
N PHE A 140 2.32 -7.60 3.83
CA PHE A 140 2.38 -6.50 4.79
C PHE A 140 1.99 -6.99 6.18
N ALA A 141 0.79 -7.55 6.32
CA ALA A 141 0.30 -8.00 7.62
C ALA A 141 1.20 -9.08 8.25
N THR A 142 1.54 -10.10 7.46
CA THR A 142 2.33 -11.24 7.95
C THR A 142 3.74 -10.84 8.39
N ILE A 143 4.41 -10.01 7.60
CA ILE A 143 5.80 -9.62 7.89
C ILE A 143 5.83 -8.64 9.07
N CYS A 144 4.95 -7.65 9.09
CA CYS A 144 4.88 -6.72 10.22
C CYS A 144 4.61 -7.48 11.53
N ARG A 145 3.68 -8.45 11.52
CA ARG A 145 3.35 -9.24 12.70
C ARG A 145 4.45 -10.22 13.09
N ASN A 146 4.88 -11.05 12.17
CA ASN A 146 5.70 -12.23 12.47
C ASN A 146 7.20 -11.95 12.45
N GLU A 147 7.64 -11.01 11.61
CA GLU A 147 9.06 -10.74 11.41
C GLU A 147 9.52 -9.47 12.15
N LEU A 148 8.67 -8.42 12.16
CA LEU A 148 9.02 -7.13 12.76
C LEU A 148 8.45 -6.93 14.17
N GLY A 149 7.63 -7.87 14.68
CA GLY A 149 7.17 -7.88 16.07
C GLY A 149 6.05 -6.88 16.40
N TYR A 150 5.39 -6.29 15.39
CA TYR A 150 4.21 -5.45 15.64
C TYR A 150 3.03 -6.27 16.16
N THR A 151 2.18 -5.65 16.95
CA THR A 151 0.98 -6.31 17.49
C THR A 151 -0.11 -6.48 16.43
N ASP A 152 -1.05 -7.38 16.68
CA ASP A 152 -2.22 -7.54 15.80
C ASP A 152 -3.05 -6.24 15.72
N ASP A 153 -3.11 -5.46 16.81
CA ASP A 153 -3.78 -4.16 16.85
C ASP A 153 -3.06 -3.11 15.99
N ASP A 154 -1.72 -3.09 15.97
CA ASP A 154 -0.96 -2.19 15.10
C ASP A 154 -1.20 -2.51 13.63
N VAL A 155 -1.14 -3.79 13.28
CA VAL A 155 -1.41 -4.25 11.91
C VAL A 155 -2.86 -3.95 11.50
N ALA A 156 -3.82 -4.22 12.38
CA ALA A 156 -5.23 -3.91 12.13
C ALA A 156 -5.46 -2.41 11.97
N PHE A 157 -4.80 -1.58 12.77
CA PHE A 157 -4.84 -0.13 12.66
C PHE A 157 -4.28 0.34 11.31
N ALA A 158 -3.08 -0.10 10.94
CA ALA A 158 -2.45 0.26 9.68
C ALA A 158 -3.31 -0.11 8.47
N MET A 159 -3.97 -1.27 8.51
CA MET A 159 -4.86 -1.74 7.46
C MET A 159 -6.27 -1.15 7.54
N ASN A 160 -6.52 -0.25 8.49
CA ASN A 160 -7.84 0.32 8.80
C ASN A 160 -8.92 -0.76 9.03
N HIS A 161 -8.54 -1.87 9.68
CA HIS A 161 -9.49 -2.89 10.14
C HIS A 161 -10.08 -2.48 11.50
N SER A 162 -11.27 -2.96 11.81
CA SER A 162 -11.82 -2.81 13.16
C SER A 162 -11.04 -3.69 14.14
N SER A 163 -10.45 -3.10 15.18
CA SER A 163 -9.87 -3.84 16.30
C SER A 163 -10.95 -4.12 17.37
N GLY A 164 -10.78 -5.23 18.13
CA GLY A 164 -11.74 -5.65 19.16
C GLY A 164 -11.84 -4.72 20.37
N HIS A 165 -10.89 -3.80 20.60
CA HIS A 165 -10.80 -2.93 21.77
C HIS A 165 -11.56 -1.61 21.59
N ARG A 166 -12.86 -1.68 21.50
CA ARG A 166 -13.75 -0.54 21.18
C ARG A 166 -13.81 0.54 22.26
N ILE A 167 -13.66 0.15 23.53
CA ILE A 167 -13.88 1.05 24.68
C ILE A 167 -12.67 1.95 24.93
N THR A 168 -11.48 1.40 24.83
CA THR A 168 -10.22 2.12 25.13
C THR A 168 -9.88 3.18 24.07
N LYS A 169 -10.31 2.98 22.82
CA LYS A 169 -10.05 3.91 21.71
C LYS A 169 -10.62 5.33 21.91
N GLY A 170 -11.68 5.48 22.72
CA GLY A 170 -12.25 6.80 23.00
C GLY A 170 -11.39 7.68 23.93
N TYR A 171 -10.38 7.13 24.57
CA TYR A 171 -9.51 7.80 25.55
C TYR A 171 -8.08 8.03 25.04
N ILE A 172 -7.70 7.39 23.94
CA ILE A 172 -6.34 7.44 23.40
C ILE A 172 -6.34 8.27 22.12
N ARG A 173 -5.49 9.32 22.06
CA ARG A 173 -5.25 10.08 20.84
C ARG A 173 -4.56 9.16 19.81
N GLU A 174 -5.12 9.08 18.59
CA GLU A 174 -4.54 8.26 17.54
C GLU A 174 -3.15 8.79 17.12
N ASP A 175 -2.16 7.90 17.14
CA ASP A 175 -0.83 8.16 16.58
C ASP A 175 -0.79 7.66 15.14
N TRP A 176 -1.06 8.54 14.19
CA TRP A 176 -1.06 8.19 12.77
C TRP A 176 0.34 7.87 12.25
N TYR A 177 1.40 8.42 12.85
CA TYR A 177 2.79 8.14 12.47
C TYR A 177 3.25 6.71 12.76
N ARG A 178 2.54 5.96 13.63
CA ARG A 178 2.90 4.55 13.89
C ARG A 178 2.83 3.69 12.64
N THR A 179 1.86 3.94 11.75
CA THR A 179 1.76 3.24 10.46
C THR A 179 2.91 3.62 9.54
N THR A 180 3.31 4.89 9.52
CA THR A 180 4.46 5.36 8.75
C THR A 180 5.74 4.68 9.20
N ARG A 181 6.01 4.67 10.52
CA ARG A 181 7.18 3.95 11.09
C ARG A 181 7.18 2.46 10.74
N MET A 182 6.00 1.83 10.78
CA MET A 182 5.84 0.41 10.39
C MET A 182 6.17 0.20 8.90
N CYS A 183 5.73 1.09 8.03
CA CYS A 183 6.02 1.02 6.59
C CYS A 183 7.50 1.23 6.29
N GLU A 184 8.15 2.15 6.99
CA GLU A 184 9.59 2.41 6.87
C GLU A 184 10.42 1.23 7.37
N ALA A 185 10.08 0.66 8.52
CA ALA A 185 10.73 -0.57 9.02
C ALA A 185 10.56 -1.76 8.07
N LEU A 186 9.37 -1.89 7.47
CA LEU A 186 9.10 -2.91 6.47
C LEU A 186 9.94 -2.69 5.20
N TYR A 187 10.08 -1.44 4.76
CA TYR A 187 10.92 -1.09 3.62
C TYR A 187 12.38 -1.47 3.87
N GLU A 188 12.94 -1.06 5.01
CA GLU A 188 14.31 -1.42 5.39
C GLU A 188 14.52 -2.94 5.40
N TYR A 189 13.55 -3.68 5.92
CA TYR A 189 13.63 -5.13 5.98
C TYR A 189 13.55 -5.80 4.61
N ILE A 190 12.61 -5.39 3.77
CA ILE A 190 12.41 -6.03 2.45
C ILE A 190 13.48 -5.55 1.46
N VAL A 191 13.69 -4.24 1.34
CA VAL A 191 14.51 -3.65 0.27
C VAL A 191 15.99 -3.63 0.64
N ASN A 192 16.31 -3.16 1.86
CA ASN A 192 17.69 -2.99 2.31
C ASN A 192 18.23 -4.20 3.08
N GLY A 193 17.37 -5.13 3.47
CA GLY A 193 17.76 -6.33 4.22
C GLY A 193 18.09 -6.07 5.68
N VAL A 194 17.72 -4.89 6.20
CA VAL A 194 17.99 -4.47 7.58
C VAL A 194 16.75 -4.71 8.43
N LYS A 195 16.87 -5.57 9.45
CA LYS A 195 15.79 -5.80 10.41
C LYS A 195 15.86 -4.77 11.53
N ILE A 196 14.93 -3.83 11.52
CA ILE A 196 14.71 -2.88 12.62
C ILE A 196 13.66 -3.51 13.53
N ASN A 197 14.08 -4.03 14.68
CA ASN A 197 13.13 -4.54 15.67
C ASN A 197 12.42 -3.37 16.32
N ASN A 198 11.11 -3.52 16.51
CA ASN A 198 10.33 -2.60 17.32
C ASN A 198 10.65 -2.93 18.79
N GLU A 199 11.69 -2.30 19.35
CA GLU A 199 11.94 -2.36 20.79
C GLU A 199 10.78 -1.62 21.49
N GLN A 200 9.99 -2.38 22.25
CA GLN A 200 8.88 -1.88 23.07
C GLN A 200 9.38 -1.09 24.25
#